data_5da4458a670cf9e0a4a606b77e06d14c
#
_entry.id   5da4458a670cf9e0a4a606b77e06d14c
#
_cell.length_a   1.000
_cell.length_b   1.000
_cell.length_c   1.000
_cell.angle_alpha   90.00
_cell.angle_beta   90.00
_cell.angle_gamma   90.00
#
_symmetry.space_group_name_H-M   'P 1'
#
loop_
_entity.id
_entity.type
_entity.pdbx_description
1 polymer ?
#
loop_
_entity_poly.entity_id
_entity_poly.type
_entity_poly.pdbx_seq_one_letter_code
_entity_poly.pdbx_strand_id
1 'polypeptide(L)'
;MEKAEILNQKLKAFRTDKHRGTLGKEFSFVSSNNRNVIIKALKKAENSDEYVVRVYEMGGEKVQDAVLSFAGEIASVCEADGTEKSIGSAEFSGNGLSISIKPYSIKTFKVRLKSSGEDAYQLQYASLPLSYNYKCSSFNEFRGEADFESGYSFAAELLPESLTVNGIPFQLGEKDAANGMTCNGDTIVLPEGKKYNKLYFLAAATDGDYAATFRCGRNKSEVIVPSYTGFVGQWGHSGHTKGYLKDAEVAYVGTHRHSPTDDEAYEFTYMFKFGIDIPEGAASLILPKNEKVVLFAATLVEETQKPVQVATTLFHTAIRNNEMELNNVEAEKENLLKGAKIIA
;
A
#
# COMPACT_ATOMS: atom_id res chain seq x y z
N MET A 1 -25.51 6.18 19.77
CA MET A 1 -24.08 5.89 19.51
C MET A 1 -23.89 4.94 18.34
N GLU A 2 -24.59 3.82 18.28
CA GLU A 2 -24.53 2.86 17.17
C GLU A 2 -24.73 3.49 15.78
N LYS A 3 -25.68 4.40 15.61
CA LYS A 3 -25.88 5.14 14.35
C LYS A 3 -24.71 6.07 13.99
N ALA A 4 -24.00 6.60 14.99
CA ALA A 4 -22.81 7.42 14.75
C ALA A 4 -21.61 6.56 14.32
N GLU A 5 -21.49 5.36 14.84
CA GLU A 5 -20.48 4.38 14.41
C GLU A 5 -20.68 3.99 12.93
N ILE A 6 -21.91 3.68 12.53
CA ILE A 6 -22.27 3.36 11.13
C ILE A 6 -21.98 4.57 10.21
N LEU A 7 -22.17 5.79 10.68
CA LEU A 7 -21.86 7.00 9.91
C LEU A 7 -20.34 7.17 9.71
N ASN A 8 -19.55 6.87 10.75
CA ASN A 8 -18.09 7.03 10.73
C ASN A 8 -17.38 5.85 10.04
N GLN A 9 -17.93 4.65 10.16
CA GLN A 9 -17.38 3.46 9.53
C GLN A 9 -18.38 2.92 8.50
N LYS A 10 -18.41 3.57 7.35
CA LYS A 10 -19.30 3.19 6.24
C LYS A 10 -19.06 1.75 5.81
N LEU A 11 -20.12 1.06 5.46
CA LEU A 11 -20.05 -0.27 4.85
C LEU A 11 -19.22 -0.22 3.58
N LYS A 12 -18.39 -1.23 3.38
CA LYS A 12 -17.61 -1.42 2.16
C LYS A 12 -18.24 -2.55 1.37
N ALA A 13 -18.53 -2.31 0.11
CA ALA A 13 -19.07 -3.31 -0.80
C ALA A 13 -17.95 -3.88 -1.66
N PHE A 14 -17.90 -5.20 -1.77
CA PHE A 14 -16.96 -5.92 -2.60
C PHE A 14 -17.73 -6.80 -3.58
N ARG A 15 -17.21 -6.92 -4.79
CA ARG A 15 -17.71 -7.82 -5.81
C ARG A 15 -16.75 -9.01 -5.93
N THR A 16 -17.32 -10.20 -5.95
CA THR A 16 -16.58 -11.44 -6.21
C THR A 16 -17.40 -12.33 -7.12
N ASP A 17 -16.74 -13.22 -7.86
CA ASP A 17 -17.40 -14.25 -8.64
C ASP A 17 -17.96 -15.34 -7.70
N LYS A 18 -18.84 -16.20 -8.24
CA LYS A 18 -19.33 -17.37 -7.51
C LYS A 18 -18.17 -18.31 -7.19
N HIS A 19 -17.99 -18.59 -5.93
CA HIS A 19 -16.97 -19.51 -5.43
C HIS A 19 -17.52 -20.37 -4.29
N ARG A 20 -16.84 -21.47 -3.98
CA ARG A 20 -17.11 -22.26 -2.76
C ARG A 20 -16.46 -21.55 -1.58
N GLY A 21 -17.07 -21.69 -0.39
CA GLY A 21 -16.54 -21.16 0.86
C GLY A 21 -17.17 -21.85 2.05
N THR A 22 -16.50 -21.80 3.20
CA THR A 22 -16.91 -22.44 4.45
C THR A 22 -17.49 -21.45 5.46
N LEU A 23 -17.34 -20.14 5.24
CA LEU A 23 -17.73 -19.10 6.20
C LEU A 23 -19.24 -18.77 6.21
N GLY A 24 -20.02 -19.31 5.26
CA GLY A 24 -21.46 -19.05 5.17
C GLY A 24 -21.76 -17.66 4.54
N LYS A 25 -22.97 -17.16 4.81
CA LYS A 25 -23.44 -15.85 4.32
C LYS A 25 -23.07 -14.70 5.23
N GLU A 26 -22.82 -15.00 6.49
CA GLU A 26 -22.44 -14.05 7.54
C GLU A 26 -21.24 -14.61 8.28
N PHE A 27 -20.27 -13.76 8.56
CA PHE A 27 -19.06 -14.12 9.27
C PHE A 27 -18.57 -12.96 10.10
N SER A 28 -18.18 -13.22 11.34
CA SER A 28 -17.50 -12.29 12.22
C SER A 28 -16.22 -12.93 12.74
N PHE A 29 -15.09 -12.27 12.58
CA PHE A 29 -13.81 -12.74 13.12
C PHE A 29 -13.81 -12.69 14.65
N VAL A 30 -14.44 -11.67 15.22
CA VAL A 30 -14.68 -11.53 16.66
C VAL A 30 -16.01 -10.85 16.91
N SER A 31 -16.75 -11.33 17.90
CA SER A 31 -18.04 -10.76 18.29
C SER A 31 -18.15 -10.65 19.82
N SER A 32 -18.96 -9.74 20.31
CA SER A 32 -19.28 -9.57 21.74
C SER A 32 -20.71 -10.07 22.01
N ASN A 33 -20.88 -10.81 23.10
CA ASN A 33 -22.22 -11.20 23.57
C ASN A 33 -22.92 -10.06 24.36
N ASN A 34 -22.23 -8.94 24.60
CA ASN A 34 -22.77 -7.81 25.35
C ASN A 34 -22.78 -6.56 24.47
N ARG A 35 -23.97 -5.99 24.23
CA ARG A 35 -24.17 -4.83 23.38
C ARG A 35 -23.50 -3.53 23.86
N ASN A 36 -23.18 -3.44 25.16
CA ASN A 36 -22.51 -2.28 25.73
C ASN A 36 -20.99 -2.38 25.63
N VAL A 37 -20.47 -3.55 25.25
CA VAL A 37 -19.04 -3.80 25.00
C VAL A 37 -18.77 -3.77 23.50
N ILE A 38 -18.24 -2.66 23.05
CA ILE A 38 -18.01 -2.39 21.64
C ILE A 38 -16.56 -2.75 21.27
N ILE A 39 -16.40 -3.53 20.21
CA ILE A 39 -15.09 -3.82 19.61
C ILE A 39 -14.69 -2.63 18.76
N LYS A 40 -13.73 -1.86 19.22
CA LYS A 40 -13.30 -0.60 18.56
C LYS A 40 -12.18 -0.81 17.57
N ALA A 41 -11.31 -1.76 17.83
CA ALA A 41 -10.22 -2.08 16.93
C ALA A 41 -9.91 -3.57 16.95
N LEU A 42 -9.59 -4.10 15.79
CA LEU A 42 -8.99 -5.40 15.57
C LEU A 42 -7.85 -5.21 14.59
N LYS A 43 -6.64 -5.56 15.00
CA LYS A 43 -5.45 -5.43 14.14
C LYS A 43 -4.42 -6.50 14.48
N LYS A 44 -3.42 -6.69 13.64
CA LYS A 44 -2.22 -7.44 13.99
C LYS A 44 -1.37 -6.62 14.98
N ALA A 45 -0.73 -7.29 15.92
CA ALA A 45 0.19 -6.63 16.84
C ALA A 45 1.44 -6.11 16.11
N GLU A 46 2.03 -5.01 16.60
CA GLU A 46 3.20 -4.39 15.97
C GLU A 46 4.44 -5.31 15.96
N ASN A 47 4.65 -6.03 17.05
CA ASN A 47 5.90 -6.77 17.28
C ASN A 47 5.69 -8.27 17.50
N SER A 48 4.51 -8.83 17.13
CA SER A 48 4.22 -10.25 17.30
C SER A 48 3.11 -10.73 16.37
N ASP A 49 2.93 -12.05 16.26
CA ASP A 49 1.87 -12.66 15.44
C ASP A 49 0.51 -12.74 16.16
N GLU A 50 0.32 -11.95 17.20
CA GLU A 50 -0.94 -11.87 17.92
C GLU A 50 -1.89 -10.87 17.29
N TYR A 51 -3.17 -11.03 17.56
CA TYR A 51 -4.19 -10.02 17.24
C TYR A 51 -4.39 -9.11 18.44
N VAL A 52 -4.46 -7.82 18.20
CA VAL A 52 -4.84 -6.82 19.18
C VAL A 52 -6.32 -6.52 19.05
N VAL A 53 -7.07 -6.75 20.12
CA VAL A 53 -8.49 -6.40 20.20
C VAL A 53 -8.66 -5.32 21.27
N ARG A 54 -9.26 -4.19 20.85
CA ARG A 54 -9.57 -3.10 21.77
C ARG A 54 -11.07 -2.96 21.90
N VAL A 55 -11.54 -2.97 23.14
CA VAL A 55 -12.96 -2.81 23.45
C VAL A 55 -13.16 -1.63 24.41
N TYR A 56 -14.35 -1.06 24.38
CA TYR A 56 -14.79 -0.09 25.37
C TYR A 56 -16.21 -0.33 25.82
N GLU A 57 -16.54 0.04 27.02
CA GLU A 57 -17.89 0.00 27.56
C GLU A 57 -18.57 1.34 27.29
N MET A 58 -19.73 1.33 26.64
CA MET A 58 -20.42 2.53 26.19
C MET A 58 -21.73 2.84 26.92
N GLY A 59 -22.25 1.93 27.72
CA GLY A 59 -23.53 2.04 28.42
C GLY A 59 -23.47 2.78 29.74
N GLY A 60 -22.25 2.99 30.28
CA GLY A 60 -22.06 3.60 31.60
C GLY A 60 -22.32 2.64 32.76
N GLU A 61 -22.35 1.33 32.50
CA GLU A 61 -22.58 0.31 33.49
C GLU A 61 -21.36 -0.60 33.64
N LYS A 62 -21.13 -1.11 34.87
CA LYS A 62 -20.13 -2.14 35.07
C LYS A 62 -20.60 -3.42 34.40
N VAL A 63 -19.85 -3.88 33.42
CA VAL A 63 -20.09 -5.17 32.77
C VAL A 63 -19.19 -6.23 33.43
N GLN A 64 -19.80 -7.33 33.84
CA GLN A 64 -19.11 -8.52 34.32
C GLN A 64 -19.44 -9.66 33.37
N ASP A 65 -18.49 -10.56 33.17
CA ASP A 65 -18.66 -11.80 32.40
C ASP A 65 -19.12 -11.61 30.95
N ALA A 66 -18.74 -10.49 30.30
CA ALA A 66 -18.90 -10.39 28.86
C ALA A 66 -17.89 -11.34 28.16
N VAL A 67 -18.32 -11.91 27.03
CA VAL A 67 -17.49 -12.84 26.26
C VAL A 67 -17.26 -12.27 24.86
N LEU A 68 -15.99 -12.19 24.48
CA LEU A 68 -15.60 -11.98 23.08
C LEU A 68 -15.35 -13.35 22.45
N SER A 69 -16.17 -13.71 21.46
CA SER A 69 -16.06 -14.98 20.73
C SER A 69 -15.27 -14.77 19.44
N PHE A 70 -14.17 -15.50 19.28
CA PHE A 70 -13.31 -15.45 18.09
C PHE A 70 -13.71 -16.55 17.09
N ALA A 71 -13.37 -16.37 15.83
CA ALA A 71 -13.59 -17.36 14.78
C ALA A 71 -12.73 -18.63 14.95
N GLY A 72 -11.60 -18.53 15.66
CA GLY A 72 -10.71 -19.65 15.96
C GLY A 72 -10.51 -19.85 17.46
N GLU A 73 -10.02 -21.01 17.87
CA GLU A 73 -9.66 -21.28 19.27
C GLU A 73 -8.49 -20.41 19.71
N ILE A 74 -8.58 -19.92 20.95
CA ILE A 74 -7.52 -19.12 21.56
C ILE A 74 -6.41 -20.05 22.04
N ALA A 75 -5.17 -19.74 21.66
CA ALA A 75 -3.98 -20.42 22.18
C ALA A 75 -3.42 -19.70 23.42
N SER A 76 -3.44 -18.37 23.42
CA SER A 76 -3.04 -17.54 24.57
C SER A 76 -3.67 -16.16 24.48
N VAL A 77 -3.80 -15.49 25.63
CA VAL A 77 -4.28 -14.12 25.74
C VAL A 77 -3.66 -13.40 26.90
N CYS A 78 -3.41 -12.12 26.74
CA CYS A 78 -3.05 -11.23 27.83
C CYS A 78 -3.77 -9.88 27.69
N GLU A 79 -4.02 -9.22 28.83
CA GLU A 79 -4.43 -7.83 28.83
C GLU A 79 -3.20 -6.95 28.56
N ALA A 80 -3.37 -5.92 27.74
CA ALA A 80 -2.31 -5.02 27.32
C ALA A 80 -2.72 -3.55 27.52
N ASP A 81 -1.74 -2.67 27.57
CA ASP A 81 -1.96 -1.23 27.55
C ASP A 81 -2.20 -0.69 26.12
N GLY A 82 -2.33 0.63 26.01
CA GLY A 82 -2.53 1.30 24.72
C GLY A 82 -1.34 1.17 23.76
N THR A 83 -0.15 0.84 24.26
CA THR A 83 1.10 0.61 23.51
C THR A 83 1.40 -0.87 23.25
N GLU A 84 0.41 -1.75 23.51
CA GLU A 84 0.49 -3.21 23.33
C GLU A 84 1.46 -3.95 24.26
N LYS A 85 1.90 -3.30 25.34
CA LYS A 85 2.66 -3.98 26.40
C LYS A 85 1.72 -4.77 27.30
N SER A 86 2.07 -6.01 27.58
CA SER A 86 1.30 -6.87 28.50
C SER A 86 1.30 -6.29 29.91
N ILE A 87 0.10 -6.18 30.50
CA ILE A 87 -0.12 -5.66 31.85
C ILE A 87 -0.79 -6.65 32.79
N GLY A 88 -1.31 -7.78 32.25
CA GLY A 88 -1.95 -8.80 33.05
C GLY A 88 -2.37 -10.02 32.24
N SER A 89 -2.80 -11.06 32.96
CA SER A 89 -3.44 -12.23 32.36
C SER A 89 -4.93 -11.95 32.06
N ALA A 90 -5.49 -12.68 31.14
CA ALA A 90 -6.93 -12.69 30.86
C ALA A 90 -7.44 -14.12 30.79
N GLU A 91 -8.71 -14.33 31.18
CA GLU A 91 -9.33 -15.66 31.22
C GLU A 91 -10.01 -15.98 29.90
N PHE A 92 -9.78 -17.20 29.41
CA PHE A 92 -10.39 -17.67 28.18
C PHE A 92 -10.72 -19.17 28.24
N SER A 93 -11.68 -19.57 27.43
CA SER A 93 -12.05 -20.99 27.23
C SER A 93 -12.44 -21.20 25.78
N GLY A 94 -11.78 -22.16 25.12
CA GLY A 94 -12.03 -22.43 23.71
C GLY A 94 -11.74 -21.20 22.84
N ASN A 95 -12.76 -20.67 22.21
CA ASN A 95 -12.70 -19.44 21.41
C ASN A 95 -13.23 -18.18 22.11
N GLY A 96 -13.62 -18.32 23.41
CA GLY A 96 -14.21 -17.23 24.19
C GLY A 96 -13.23 -16.59 25.16
N LEU A 97 -13.06 -15.28 25.07
CA LEU A 97 -12.32 -14.44 26.02
C LEU A 97 -13.30 -13.81 27.00
N SER A 98 -13.20 -14.13 28.28
CA SER A 98 -14.01 -13.53 29.34
C SER A 98 -13.45 -12.19 29.76
N ILE A 99 -14.30 -11.17 29.82
CA ILE A 99 -13.87 -9.82 30.18
C ILE A 99 -14.83 -9.20 31.19
N SER A 100 -14.25 -8.47 32.12
CA SER A 100 -14.98 -7.53 32.99
C SER A 100 -14.46 -6.13 32.73
N ILE A 101 -15.35 -5.16 32.57
CA ILE A 101 -15.00 -3.80 32.19
C ILE A 101 -15.79 -2.78 33.02
N LYS A 102 -15.12 -1.71 33.44
CA LYS A 102 -15.73 -0.64 34.21
C LYS A 102 -16.53 0.29 33.28
N PRO A 103 -17.49 1.07 33.85
CA PRO A 103 -18.21 2.08 33.08
C PRO A 103 -17.27 2.99 32.30
N TYR A 104 -17.55 3.20 31.03
CA TYR A 104 -16.82 4.11 30.13
C TYR A 104 -15.31 3.84 30.03
N SER A 105 -14.85 2.64 30.37
CA SER A 105 -13.44 2.30 30.28
C SER A 105 -13.09 1.55 28.99
N ILE A 106 -11.80 1.52 28.70
CA ILE A 106 -11.22 0.82 27.54
C ILE A 106 -10.38 -0.34 28.06
N LYS A 107 -10.42 -1.46 27.34
CA LYS A 107 -9.49 -2.58 27.55
C LYS A 107 -8.89 -3.01 26.22
N THR A 108 -7.64 -3.40 26.26
CA THR A 108 -6.90 -3.94 25.11
C THR A 108 -6.42 -5.36 25.46
N PHE A 109 -6.56 -6.27 24.52
CA PHE A 109 -6.09 -7.64 24.67
C PHE A 109 -5.23 -8.02 23.48
N LYS A 110 -4.16 -8.77 23.75
CA LYS A 110 -3.39 -9.47 22.72
C LYS A 110 -3.79 -10.93 22.75
N VAL A 111 -4.24 -11.43 21.62
CA VAL A 111 -4.82 -12.76 21.45
C VAL A 111 -4.06 -13.52 20.38
N ARG A 112 -3.54 -14.68 20.74
CA ARG A 112 -2.99 -15.66 19.78
C ARG A 112 -4.04 -16.74 19.57
N LEU A 113 -4.42 -16.95 18.31
CA LEU A 113 -5.29 -18.04 17.93
C LEU A 113 -4.45 -19.29 17.59
N LYS A 114 -5.03 -20.47 17.82
CA LYS A 114 -4.45 -21.71 17.30
C LYS A 114 -4.48 -21.69 15.78
N SER A 115 -3.45 -22.27 15.16
CA SER A 115 -3.47 -22.48 13.71
C SER A 115 -4.66 -23.34 13.32
N SER A 116 -5.38 -22.96 12.28
CA SER A 116 -6.49 -23.75 11.73
C SER A 116 -6.03 -25.06 11.07
N GLY A 117 -4.71 -25.25 10.91
CA GLY A 117 -4.15 -26.38 10.17
C GLY A 117 -4.34 -26.26 8.65
N GLU A 118 -5.04 -25.26 8.17
CA GLU A 118 -5.02 -24.90 6.76
C GLU A 118 -3.75 -24.08 6.50
N ASP A 119 -2.95 -24.52 5.56
CA ASP A 119 -1.78 -23.75 5.13
C ASP A 119 -2.27 -22.40 4.60
N ALA A 120 -1.73 -21.33 5.14
CA ALA A 120 -1.96 -20.01 4.59
C ALA A 120 -1.56 -20.04 3.10
N TYR A 121 -2.41 -19.46 2.25
CA TYR A 121 -2.09 -19.32 0.83
C TYR A 121 -0.67 -18.80 0.67
N GLN A 122 0.18 -19.63 0.08
CA GLN A 122 1.55 -19.23 -0.24
C GLN A 122 1.58 -18.72 -1.67
N LEU A 123 1.91 -17.44 -1.79
CA LEU A 123 2.08 -16.81 -3.09
C LEU A 123 3.20 -17.53 -3.85
N GLN A 124 2.87 -18.07 -5.02
CA GLN A 124 3.88 -18.60 -5.94
C GLN A 124 4.39 -17.43 -6.78
N TYR A 125 5.68 -17.15 -6.68
CA TYR A 125 6.28 -16.03 -7.38
C TYR A 125 7.70 -16.36 -7.86
N ALA A 126 8.20 -15.55 -8.80
CA ALA A 126 9.60 -15.52 -9.17
C ALA A 126 10.00 -14.09 -9.56
N SER A 127 11.21 -13.70 -9.18
CA SER A 127 11.81 -12.48 -9.71
C SER A 127 12.04 -12.63 -11.21
N LEU A 128 11.62 -11.63 -11.99
CA LEU A 128 11.92 -11.54 -13.42
C LEU A 128 13.19 -10.69 -13.58
N PRO A 129 14.31 -11.28 -14.04
CA PRO A 129 15.52 -10.51 -14.23
C PRO A 129 15.33 -9.37 -15.23
N LEU A 130 15.80 -8.17 -14.89
CA LEU A 130 15.84 -7.00 -15.76
C LEU A 130 17.28 -6.77 -16.25
N SER A 131 17.42 -6.42 -17.54
CA SER A 131 18.71 -6.02 -18.10
C SER A 131 18.97 -4.56 -17.76
N TYR A 132 19.42 -4.31 -16.53
CA TYR A 132 19.71 -2.96 -16.06
C TYR A 132 20.77 -2.27 -16.95
N ASN A 133 20.45 -1.07 -17.37
CA ASN A 133 21.29 -0.27 -18.27
C ASN A 133 21.46 1.19 -17.79
N TYR A 134 20.86 1.54 -16.63
CA TYR A 134 20.82 2.90 -16.14
C TYR A 134 21.17 2.95 -14.64
N LYS A 135 22.16 3.79 -14.28
CA LYS A 135 22.56 4.00 -12.88
C LYS A 135 21.64 5.06 -12.27
N CYS A 136 20.69 4.63 -11.45
CA CYS A 136 19.64 5.47 -10.90
C CYS A 136 19.97 6.04 -9.53
N SER A 137 20.96 5.48 -8.83
CA SER A 137 21.32 5.86 -7.47
C SER A 137 22.81 6.11 -7.30
N SER A 138 23.15 6.98 -6.36
CA SER A 138 24.52 7.29 -5.97
C SER A 138 24.67 7.29 -4.46
N PHE A 139 25.87 6.99 -3.97
CA PHE A 139 26.24 7.15 -2.58
C PHE A 139 26.71 8.58 -2.28
N ASN A 140 26.65 8.96 -1.01
CA ASN A 140 27.05 10.28 -0.53
C ASN A 140 28.46 10.69 -0.99
N GLU A 141 29.40 9.75 -1.00
CA GLU A 141 30.78 9.98 -1.41
C GLU A 141 30.95 10.06 -2.93
N PHE A 142 29.97 9.61 -3.70
CA PHE A 142 30.04 9.45 -5.16
C PHE A 142 28.79 9.98 -5.88
N ARG A 143 28.24 11.12 -5.42
CA ARG A 143 27.00 11.70 -5.93
C ARG A 143 26.98 11.92 -7.44
N GLY A 144 28.10 12.30 -8.03
CA GLY A 144 28.21 12.53 -9.48
C GLY A 144 28.29 11.28 -10.35
N GLU A 145 28.26 10.06 -9.78
CA GLU A 145 28.34 8.82 -10.54
C GLU A 145 26.98 8.34 -11.11
N ALA A 146 25.87 8.95 -10.68
CA ALA A 146 24.55 8.66 -11.21
C ALA A 146 23.89 9.94 -11.70
N ASP A 147 23.20 9.85 -12.83
CA ASP A 147 22.39 10.91 -13.42
C ASP A 147 21.03 10.33 -13.82
N PHE A 148 20.15 10.19 -12.82
CA PHE A 148 18.81 9.69 -13.08
C PHE A 148 17.93 10.75 -13.76
N GLU A 149 18.09 12.01 -13.37
CA GLU A 149 17.40 13.15 -13.98
C GLU A 149 18.23 14.43 -13.81
N SER A 150 18.86 14.91 -14.89
CA SER A 150 19.56 16.21 -14.88
C SER A 150 20.58 16.37 -13.73
N GLY A 151 21.35 15.32 -13.45
CA GLY A 151 22.34 15.27 -12.37
C GLY A 151 21.80 14.81 -11.02
N TYR A 152 20.49 14.60 -10.88
CA TYR A 152 19.88 14.08 -9.65
C TYR A 152 19.75 12.57 -9.69
N SER A 153 19.74 11.95 -8.49
CA SER A 153 19.60 10.50 -8.36
C SER A 153 18.91 10.11 -7.04
N PHE A 154 18.51 8.85 -6.94
CA PHE A 154 18.12 8.28 -5.65
C PHE A 154 19.31 8.22 -4.71
N ALA A 155 19.07 8.48 -3.41
CA ALA A 155 20.07 8.25 -2.37
C ALA A 155 20.23 6.74 -2.13
N ALA A 156 21.37 6.18 -2.51
CA ALA A 156 21.65 4.75 -2.44
C ALA A 156 21.61 4.22 -0.99
N GLU A 157 21.95 5.04 -0.02
CA GLU A 157 21.88 4.71 1.41
C GLU A 157 20.47 4.37 1.86
N LEU A 158 19.46 5.01 1.25
CA LEU A 158 18.05 4.81 1.62
C LEU A 158 17.40 3.64 0.88
N LEU A 159 17.99 3.18 -0.23
CA LEU A 159 17.41 2.08 -0.99
C LEU A 159 17.56 0.76 -0.22
N PRO A 160 16.52 -0.05 -0.05
CA PRO A 160 16.65 -1.41 0.44
C PRO A 160 17.23 -2.33 -0.65
N GLU A 161 17.72 -3.50 -0.29
CA GLU A 161 18.07 -4.56 -1.25
C GLU A 161 16.81 -5.20 -1.86
N SER A 162 15.78 -5.33 -1.03
CA SER A 162 14.48 -5.86 -1.43
C SER A 162 13.37 -5.18 -0.67
N LEU A 163 12.16 -5.17 -1.21
CA LEU A 163 10.97 -4.69 -0.52
C LEU A 163 9.76 -5.56 -0.85
N THR A 164 8.81 -5.58 0.08
CA THR A 164 7.54 -6.28 -0.13
C THR A 164 6.39 -5.27 -0.08
N VAL A 165 5.60 -5.23 -1.14
CA VAL A 165 4.48 -4.30 -1.29
C VAL A 165 3.19 -5.10 -1.47
N ASN A 166 2.29 -5.03 -0.49
CA ASN A 166 1.04 -5.82 -0.45
C ASN A 166 1.28 -7.31 -0.70
N GLY A 167 2.28 -7.89 -0.01
CA GLY A 167 2.63 -9.29 -0.11
C GLY A 167 3.43 -9.70 -1.36
N ILE A 168 3.68 -8.77 -2.30
CA ILE A 168 4.50 -9.04 -3.49
C ILE A 168 5.94 -8.61 -3.21
N PRO A 169 6.91 -9.55 -3.23
CA PRO A 169 8.31 -9.25 -3.02
C PRO A 169 8.97 -8.73 -4.30
N PHE A 170 9.88 -7.79 -4.15
CA PHE A 170 10.68 -7.21 -5.23
C PHE A 170 12.15 -7.20 -4.83
N GLN A 171 13.02 -7.66 -5.72
CA GLN A 171 14.47 -7.58 -5.58
C GLN A 171 14.96 -6.41 -6.42
N LEU A 172 15.60 -5.43 -5.78
CA LEU A 172 16.20 -4.29 -6.47
C LEU A 172 17.60 -4.65 -7.00
N GLY A 173 18.07 -3.87 -7.96
CA GLY A 173 19.44 -3.96 -8.46
C GLY A 173 20.48 -3.48 -7.45
N GLU A 174 21.75 -3.77 -7.71
CA GLU A 174 22.87 -3.31 -6.89
C GLU A 174 22.98 -1.77 -6.90
N LYS A 175 23.20 -1.18 -5.72
CA LYS A 175 23.10 0.26 -5.51
C LYS A 175 24.22 1.07 -6.16
N ASP A 176 25.37 0.43 -6.38
CA ASP A 176 26.59 1.02 -6.95
C ASP A 176 26.78 0.70 -8.46
N ALA A 177 25.83 -0.04 -9.04
CA ALA A 177 25.83 -0.43 -10.44
C ALA A 177 24.61 0.15 -11.18
N ALA A 178 24.45 -0.23 -12.44
CA ALA A 178 23.19 -0.02 -13.15
C ALA A 178 22.09 -0.78 -12.44
N ASN A 179 21.05 -0.08 -11.97
CA ASN A 179 19.97 -0.60 -11.14
C ASN A 179 18.58 -0.18 -11.61
N GLY A 180 18.50 0.39 -12.80
CA GLY A 180 17.28 0.67 -13.53
C GLY A 180 17.38 0.22 -14.97
N MET A 181 16.24 -0.13 -15.56
CA MET A 181 16.11 -0.46 -16.98
C MET A 181 15.20 0.57 -17.64
N THR A 182 15.76 1.37 -18.53
CA THR A 182 14.98 2.31 -19.36
C THR A 182 14.10 1.54 -20.36
N CYS A 183 12.90 2.03 -20.61
CA CYS A 183 11.98 1.41 -21.56
C CYS A 183 12.21 1.96 -22.97
N ASN A 184 12.82 1.18 -23.83
CA ASN A 184 13.07 1.58 -25.24
C ASN A 184 12.43 0.62 -26.25
N GLY A 185 11.27 0.05 -25.92
CA GLY A 185 10.59 -0.93 -26.76
C GLY A 185 11.22 -2.33 -26.69
N ASP A 186 12.08 -2.59 -25.73
CA ASP A 186 12.74 -3.87 -25.54
C ASP A 186 11.77 -4.99 -25.25
N THR A 187 12.19 -6.20 -25.56
CA THR A 187 11.41 -7.42 -25.31
C THR A 187 12.08 -8.24 -24.20
N ILE A 188 11.35 -8.48 -23.12
CA ILE A 188 11.75 -9.37 -22.04
C ILE A 188 11.12 -10.74 -22.28
N VAL A 189 11.93 -11.80 -22.32
CA VAL A 189 11.46 -13.18 -22.45
C VAL A 189 10.87 -13.64 -21.11
N LEU A 190 9.68 -14.21 -21.14
CA LEU A 190 9.04 -14.79 -19.97
C LEU A 190 9.47 -16.26 -19.82
N PRO A 191 9.62 -16.79 -18.59
CA PRO A 191 10.04 -18.17 -18.36
C PRO A 191 8.96 -19.15 -18.84
N GLU A 192 9.41 -20.17 -19.60
CA GLU A 192 8.54 -21.22 -20.11
C GLU A 192 8.05 -22.17 -18.99
N GLY A 193 6.93 -22.82 -19.22
CA GLY A 193 6.41 -23.91 -18.37
C GLY A 193 5.91 -23.48 -16.99
N LYS A 194 5.86 -22.20 -16.69
CA LYS A 194 5.32 -21.65 -15.44
C LYS A 194 3.91 -21.12 -15.63
N LYS A 195 3.07 -21.24 -14.58
CA LYS A 195 1.68 -20.78 -14.61
C LYS A 195 1.51 -19.36 -14.09
N TYR A 196 2.50 -18.50 -14.33
CA TYR A 196 2.38 -17.10 -13.96
C TYR A 196 1.33 -16.40 -14.82
N ASN A 197 0.40 -15.73 -14.18
CA ASN A 197 -0.69 -15.00 -14.84
C ASN A 197 -0.72 -13.52 -14.52
N LYS A 198 0.20 -13.06 -13.65
CA LYS A 198 0.42 -11.65 -13.30
C LYS A 198 1.90 -11.30 -13.33
N LEU A 199 2.19 -10.10 -13.79
CA LEU A 199 3.48 -9.45 -13.61
C LEU A 199 3.27 -8.19 -12.81
N TYR A 200 3.94 -8.09 -11.67
CA TYR A 200 4.08 -6.85 -10.92
C TYR A 200 5.47 -6.27 -11.15
N PHE A 201 5.55 -4.95 -11.26
CA PHE A 201 6.82 -4.27 -11.44
C PHE A 201 6.86 -2.95 -10.70
N LEU A 202 8.07 -2.50 -10.36
CA LEU A 202 8.34 -1.19 -9.80
C LEU A 202 8.86 -0.30 -10.92
N ALA A 203 8.27 0.88 -11.04
CA ALA A 203 8.67 1.87 -12.02
C ALA A 203 8.52 3.29 -11.49
N ALA A 204 9.29 4.20 -12.07
CA ALA A 204 9.08 5.63 -11.98
C ALA A 204 9.51 6.30 -13.27
N ALA A 205 9.11 7.55 -13.47
CA ALA A 205 9.49 8.31 -14.64
C ALA A 205 10.38 9.49 -14.27
N THR A 206 11.22 9.93 -15.21
CA THR A 206 11.96 11.18 -15.14
C THR A 206 11.19 12.27 -15.91
N ASP A 207 11.32 13.53 -15.47
CA ASP A 207 10.80 14.70 -16.21
C ASP A 207 9.27 14.65 -16.43
N GLY A 208 8.53 14.22 -15.40
CA GLY A 208 7.06 14.21 -15.38
C GLY A 208 6.41 12.85 -15.37
N ASP A 209 5.09 12.84 -15.56
CA ASP A 209 4.26 11.64 -15.58
C ASP A 209 4.04 11.20 -17.03
N TYR A 210 4.16 9.88 -17.33
CA TYR A 210 4.02 9.36 -18.69
C TYR A 210 3.03 8.20 -18.77
N ALA A 211 2.18 8.24 -19.78
CA ALA A 211 1.40 7.08 -20.20
C ALA A 211 2.36 6.05 -20.86
N ALA A 212 2.33 4.83 -20.35
CA ALA A 212 3.20 3.74 -20.75
C ALA A 212 2.37 2.52 -21.14
N THR A 213 2.55 2.02 -22.36
CA THR A 213 1.85 0.83 -22.87
C THR A 213 2.76 -0.37 -22.87
N PHE A 214 2.48 -1.32 -21.99
CA PHE A 214 3.11 -2.64 -21.95
C PHE A 214 2.31 -3.63 -22.80
N ARG A 215 2.98 -4.52 -23.53
CA ARG A 215 2.34 -5.55 -24.37
C ARG A 215 2.81 -6.93 -23.94
N CYS A 216 1.88 -7.78 -23.55
CA CYS A 216 2.17 -9.17 -23.20
C CYS A 216 1.29 -10.08 -24.05
N GLY A 217 1.88 -10.81 -24.99
CA GLY A 217 1.15 -11.54 -25.99
C GLY A 217 0.20 -10.60 -26.77
N ARG A 218 -1.10 -10.90 -26.75
CA ARG A 218 -2.15 -10.07 -27.38
C ARG A 218 -2.70 -8.96 -26.48
N ASN A 219 -2.34 -8.95 -25.20
CA ASN A 219 -2.83 -7.97 -24.24
C ASN A 219 -2.00 -6.69 -24.31
N LYS A 220 -2.70 -5.57 -24.19
CA LYS A 220 -2.12 -4.25 -23.97
C LYS A 220 -2.56 -3.76 -22.60
N SER A 221 -1.62 -3.29 -21.78
CA SER A 221 -1.88 -2.66 -20.50
C SER A 221 -1.30 -1.25 -20.55
N GLU A 222 -2.14 -0.26 -20.38
CA GLU A 222 -1.75 1.14 -20.30
C GLU A 222 -1.76 1.56 -18.83
N VAL A 223 -0.66 2.14 -18.37
CA VAL A 223 -0.50 2.68 -17.02
C VAL A 223 0.10 4.08 -17.11
N ILE A 224 -0.22 4.93 -16.16
CA ILE A 224 0.48 6.22 -16.02
C ILE A 224 1.58 6.02 -14.99
N VAL A 225 2.82 6.16 -15.43
CA VAL A 225 4.00 6.06 -14.56
C VAL A 225 4.34 7.47 -14.08
N PRO A 226 4.17 7.76 -12.77
CA PRO A 226 4.46 9.09 -12.25
C PRO A 226 5.95 9.39 -12.19
N SER A 227 6.27 10.69 -12.16
CA SER A 227 7.60 11.18 -11.83
C SER A 227 8.10 10.58 -10.52
N TYR A 228 9.39 10.25 -10.48
CA TYR A 228 10.06 9.71 -9.29
C TYR A 228 10.11 10.70 -8.12
N THR A 229 9.82 11.97 -8.35
CA THR A 229 9.85 13.04 -7.35
C THR A 229 8.62 13.94 -7.46
N GLY A 230 8.48 14.89 -6.54
CA GLY A 230 7.35 15.82 -6.49
C GLY A 230 6.19 15.31 -5.65
N PHE A 231 4.98 15.86 -5.87
CA PHE A 231 3.80 15.51 -5.09
C PHE A 231 3.07 14.29 -5.66
N VAL A 232 2.82 13.29 -4.83
CA VAL A 232 1.92 12.16 -5.16
C VAL A 232 0.45 12.50 -4.94
N GLY A 233 0.17 13.56 -4.21
CA GLY A 233 -1.16 14.12 -3.99
C GLY A 233 -1.06 15.50 -3.36
N GLN A 234 -2.08 16.31 -3.56
CA GLN A 234 -2.15 17.65 -3.00
C GLN A 234 -3.59 17.95 -2.56
N TRP A 235 -3.73 18.62 -1.42
CA TRP A 235 -5.00 19.13 -0.95
C TRP A 235 -5.42 20.34 -1.76
N GLY A 236 -6.73 20.53 -1.92
CA GLY A 236 -7.25 21.81 -2.40
C GLY A 236 -6.86 22.92 -1.42
N HIS A 237 -6.34 24.01 -1.93
CA HIS A 237 -6.06 25.21 -1.16
C HIS A 237 -6.80 26.41 -1.75
N SER A 238 -6.69 27.58 -1.13
CA SER A 238 -7.39 28.79 -1.60
C SER A 238 -7.10 29.04 -3.08
N GLY A 239 -8.16 29.06 -3.91
CA GLY A 239 -8.06 29.15 -5.36
C GLY A 239 -8.07 27.80 -6.09
N HIS A 240 -7.72 26.69 -5.45
CA HIS A 240 -7.81 25.35 -5.98
C HIS A 240 -8.86 24.55 -5.18
N THR A 241 -10.04 24.39 -5.75
CA THR A 241 -11.15 23.69 -5.08
C THR A 241 -11.05 22.18 -5.11
N LYS A 242 -10.11 21.62 -5.89
CA LYS A 242 -9.95 20.20 -6.07
C LYS A 242 -8.57 19.75 -5.61
N GLY A 243 -8.52 18.85 -4.62
CA GLY A 243 -7.34 18.06 -4.35
C GLY A 243 -7.18 16.95 -5.39
N TYR A 244 -5.97 16.46 -5.57
CA TYR A 244 -5.68 15.29 -6.42
C TYR A 244 -4.85 14.25 -5.68
N LEU A 245 -4.92 13.01 -6.16
CA LEU A 245 -4.05 11.92 -5.79
C LEU A 245 -3.66 11.20 -7.08
N LYS A 246 -2.36 10.96 -7.31
CA LYS A 246 -1.90 10.18 -8.47
C LYS A 246 -2.44 8.76 -8.40
N ASP A 247 -2.94 8.23 -9.50
CA ASP A 247 -3.48 6.88 -9.58
C ASP A 247 -2.36 5.84 -9.74
N ALA A 248 -1.50 5.77 -8.72
CA ALA A 248 -0.40 4.83 -8.66
C ALA A 248 -0.14 4.42 -7.21
N GLU A 249 0.22 3.17 -7.01
CA GLU A 249 0.53 2.63 -5.70
C GLU A 249 1.99 2.93 -5.35
N VAL A 250 2.22 3.74 -4.30
CA VAL A 250 3.58 4.03 -3.83
C VAL A 250 4.17 2.78 -3.19
N ALA A 251 5.29 2.33 -3.70
CA ALA A 251 6.03 1.17 -3.23
C ALA A 251 7.24 1.54 -2.36
N TYR A 252 7.90 2.63 -2.68
CA TYR A 252 9.07 3.14 -1.98
C TYR A 252 8.99 4.65 -1.83
N VAL A 253 9.48 5.15 -0.71
CA VAL A 253 9.63 6.59 -0.43
C VAL A 253 11.02 6.84 0.14
N GLY A 254 11.81 7.65 -0.54
CA GLY A 254 13.05 8.24 -0.02
C GLY A 254 12.81 9.65 0.49
N THR A 255 13.51 10.06 1.54
CA THR A 255 13.30 11.37 2.20
C THR A 255 13.98 12.53 1.48
N HIS A 256 14.89 12.23 0.55
CA HIS A 256 15.62 13.21 -0.26
C HIS A 256 16.13 12.54 -1.53
N ARG A 257 16.57 13.34 -2.46
CA ARG A 257 17.37 12.92 -3.62
C ARG A 257 18.77 13.50 -3.51
N HIS A 258 19.73 12.88 -4.18
CA HIS A 258 21.06 13.46 -4.35
C HIS A 258 21.08 14.43 -5.52
N SER A 259 21.66 15.60 -5.30
CA SER A 259 22.23 16.45 -6.34
C SER A 259 23.71 16.08 -6.55
N PRO A 260 24.41 16.62 -7.55
CA PRO A 260 25.84 16.38 -7.71
C PRO A 260 26.70 16.76 -6.51
N THR A 261 26.23 17.66 -5.64
CA THR A 261 27.01 18.24 -4.53
C THR A 261 26.40 17.98 -3.15
N ASP A 262 25.07 17.90 -3.05
CA ASP A 262 24.35 17.91 -1.79
C ASP A 262 23.13 17.00 -1.79
N ASP A 263 22.52 16.80 -0.61
CA ASP A 263 21.19 16.24 -0.47
C ASP A 263 20.14 17.34 -0.69
N GLU A 264 19.22 17.12 -1.60
CA GLU A 264 18.03 17.97 -1.68
C GLU A 264 17.00 17.47 -0.66
N ALA A 265 17.08 18.02 0.54
CA ALA A 265 16.18 17.69 1.62
C ALA A 265 14.72 18.02 1.24
N TYR A 266 13.79 17.12 1.60
CA TYR A 266 12.37 17.20 1.32
C TYR A 266 11.96 17.04 -0.16
N GLU A 267 12.90 16.83 -1.07
CA GLU A 267 12.61 16.34 -2.41
C GLU A 267 12.48 14.80 -2.36
N PHE A 268 11.28 14.37 -1.97
CA PHE A 268 10.97 12.96 -1.80
C PHE A 268 11.10 12.22 -3.12
N THR A 269 11.64 11.00 -3.04
CA THR A 269 11.77 10.10 -4.20
C THR A 269 10.85 8.91 -4.07
N TYR A 270 10.31 8.44 -5.18
CA TYR A 270 9.30 7.39 -5.20
C TYR A 270 9.60 6.31 -6.23
N MET A 271 9.24 5.08 -5.90
CA MET A 271 8.96 4.02 -6.87
C MET A 271 7.51 3.60 -6.72
N PHE A 272 6.87 3.32 -7.84
CA PHE A 272 5.44 2.95 -7.87
C PHE A 272 5.28 1.51 -8.33
N LYS A 273 4.32 0.80 -7.72
CA LYS A 273 3.99 -0.57 -8.10
C LYS A 273 2.87 -0.58 -9.13
N PHE A 274 3.06 -1.38 -10.16
CA PHE A 274 2.07 -1.67 -11.19
C PHE A 274 1.87 -3.17 -11.32
N GLY A 275 0.70 -3.57 -11.84
CA GLY A 275 0.39 -4.96 -12.13
C GLY A 275 -0.27 -5.09 -13.50
N ILE A 276 0.18 -6.05 -14.30
CA ILE A 276 -0.40 -6.37 -15.61
C ILE A 276 -0.69 -7.86 -15.72
N ASP A 277 -1.71 -8.21 -16.52
CA ASP A 277 -2.06 -9.59 -16.78
C ASP A 277 -1.14 -10.24 -17.81
N ILE A 278 -0.70 -11.46 -17.50
CA ILE A 278 0.00 -12.33 -18.44
C ILE A 278 -1.01 -13.32 -19.02
N PRO A 279 -1.38 -13.21 -20.31
CA PRO A 279 -2.26 -14.19 -20.92
C PRO A 279 -1.59 -15.54 -21.07
N GLU A 280 -2.37 -16.60 -21.01
CA GLU A 280 -1.89 -17.96 -21.21
C GLU A 280 -1.10 -18.10 -22.54
N GLY A 281 0.07 -18.73 -22.47
CA GLY A 281 0.97 -18.93 -23.61
C GLY A 281 1.77 -17.68 -24.02
N ALA A 282 1.73 -16.59 -23.28
CA ALA A 282 2.57 -15.43 -23.57
C ALA A 282 4.06 -15.76 -23.29
N ALA A 283 4.89 -15.62 -24.32
CA ALA A 283 6.33 -15.90 -24.22
C ALA A 283 7.17 -14.65 -23.94
N SER A 284 6.61 -13.45 -24.04
CA SER A 284 7.37 -12.22 -23.90
C SER A 284 6.52 -11.03 -23.45
N LEU A 285 7.21 -10.08 -22.84
CA LEU A 285 6.73 -8.75 -22.52
C LEU A 285 7.46 -7.72 -23.38
N ILE A 286 6.74 -6.88 -24.10
CA ILE A 286 7.30 -5.75 -24.84
C ILE A 286 7.10 -4.49 -23.99
N LEU A 287 8.19 -3.81 -23.69
CA LEU A 287 8.21 -2.56 -22.93
C LEU A 287 7.71 -1.36 -23.77
N PRO A 288 7.27 -0.28 -23.13
CA PRO A 288 7.00 0.97 -23.81
C PRO A 288 8.22 1.50 -24.56
N LYS A 289 8.02 2.26 -25.61
CA LYS A 289 9.10 3.00 -26.25
C LYS A 289 9.16 4.42 -25.68
N ASN A 290 9.64 4.54 -24.46
CA ASN A 290 9.81 5.80 -23.77
C ASN A 290 10.92 5.68 -22.71
N GLU A 291 12.10 6.18 -23.01
CA GLU A 291 13.29 6.11 -22.15
C GLU A 291 13.13 6.87 -20.82
N LYS A 292 12.14 7.75 -20.72
CA LYS A 292 11.80 8.44 -19.46
C LYS A 292 11.15 7.51 -18.42
N VAL A 293 10.63 6.36 -18.85
CA VAL A 293 10.06 5.34 -17.96
C VAL A 293 11.13 4.33 -17.63
N VAL A 294 11.39 4.14 -16.33
CA VAL A 294 12.43 3.26 -15.82
C VAL A 294 11.83 2.20 -14.92
N LEU A 295 12.20 0.94 -15.16
CA LEU A 295 11.85 -0.22 -14.32
C LEU A 295 12.98 -0.51 -13.33
N PHE A 296 12.63 -0.75 -12.07
CA PHE A 296 13.59 -1.08 -10.99
C PHE A 296 13.55 -2.53 -10.55
N ALA A 297 12.40 -3.17 -10.62
CA ALA A 297 12.23 -4.58 -10.29
C ALA A 297 10.97 -5.13 -10.95
N ALA A 298 10.94 -6.44 -11.16
CA ALA A 298 9.77 -7.13 -11.68
C ALA A 298 9.61 -8.50 -11.02
N THR A 299 8.37 -8.88 -10.71
CA THR A 299 8.01 -10.14 -10.06
C THR A 299 6.84 -10.78 -10.78
N LEU A 300 7.05 -12.00 -11.23
CA LEU A 300 6.01 -12.86 -11.81
C LEU A 300 5.27 -13.55 -10.67
N VAL A 301 3.96 -13.65 -10.79
CA VAL A 301 3.09 -14.22 -9.76
C VAL A 301 2.08 -15.18 -10.40
N GLU A 302 1.87 -16.33 -9.75
CA GLU A 302 0.72 -17.19 -10.02
C GLU A 302 -0.42 -16.77 -9.08
N GLU A 303 -1.33 -15.96 -9.57
CA GLU A 303 -2.51 -15.51 -8.85
C GLU A 303 -3.65 -16.52 -9.06
N THR A 304 -3.81 -17.47 -8.12
CA THR A 304 -4.81 -18.54 -8.23
C THR A 304 -6.19 -18.10 -7.73
N GLN A 305 -6.23 -17.02 -6.96
CA GLN A 305 -7.47 -16.44 -6.47
C GLN A 305 -7.80 -15.19 -7.27
N LYS A 306 -9.03 -15.11 -7.77
CA LYS A 306 -9.51 -13.85 -8.34
C LYS A 306 -9.60 -12.82 -7.24
N PRO A 307 -8.93 -11.68 -7.36
CA PRO A 307 -8.96 -10.67 -6.32
C PRO A 307 -10.40 -10.16 -6.12
N VAL A 308 -10.76 -9.97 -4.87
CA VAL A 308 -12.02 -9.33 -4.51
C VAL A 308 -11.96 -7.88 -5.00
N GLN A 309 -12.91 -7.50 -5.83
CA GLN A 309 -12.97 -6.14 -6.36
C GLN A 309 -13.83 -5.25 -5.48
N VAL A 310 -13.33 -4.06 -5.18
CA VAL A 310 -14.11 -3.04 -4.47
C VAL A 310 -15.22 -2.57 -5.41
N ALA A 311 -16.48 -2.74 -5.00
CA ALA A 311 -17.65 -2.34 -5.79
C ALA A 311 -17.86 -0.81 -5.79
N THR A 312 -17.30 -0.10 -4.80
CA THR A 312 -17.30 1.36 -4.72
C THR A 312 -15.92 1.84 -4.34
N THR A 313 -15.54 3.04 -4.76
CA THR A 313 -14.25 3.62 -4.37
C THR A 313 -14.14 3.71 -2.84
N LEU A 314 -12.99 3.28 -2.29
CA LEU A 314 -12.72 3.34 -0.85
C LEU A 314 -12.63 4.80 -0.35
N PHE A 315 -12.29 5.72 -1.25
CA PHE A 315 -12.15 7.15 -1.00
C PHE A 315 -13.10 7.92 -1.90
N HIS A 316 -14.24 8.37 -1.35
CA HIS A 316 -15.25 9.12 -2.11
C HIS A 316 -14.83 10.55 -2.49
N THR A 317 -13.78 11.06 -1.88
CA THR A 317 -13.35 12.47 -2.02
C THR A 317 -12.04 12.62 -2.77
N ALA A 318 -11.27 11.55 -3.00
CA ALA A 318 -10.08 11.62 -3.83
C ALA A 318 -10.49 11.63 -5.30
N ILE A 319 -10.39 12.77 -5.93
CA ILE A 319 -10.49 12.87 -7.38
C ILE A 319 -9.15 12.36 -7.91
N ARG A 320 -9.16 11.17 -8.52
CA ARG A 320 -8.02 10.64 -9.25
C ARG A 320 -7.91 11.43 -10.55
N ASN A 321 -7.20 12.53 -10.51
CA ASN A 321 -6.92 13.35 -11.68
C ASN A 321 -5.43 13.24 -11.97
N ASN A 322 -5.09 12.66 -13.12
CA ASN A 322 -3.73 12.65 -13.64
C ASN A 322 -3.34 13.98 -14.31
N GLU A 323 -4.28 14.89 -14.42
CA GLU A 323 -4.02 16.23 -14.92
C GLU A 323 -3.80 17.16 -13.73
N MET A 324 -2.54 17.56 -13.53
CA MET A 324 -2.24 18.70 -12.68
C MET A 324 -2.76 19.95 -13.42
N GLU A 325 -3.87 20.52 -12.96
CA GLU A 325 -4.29 21.87 -13.33
C GLU A 325 -3.34 22.91 -12.69
N LEU A 326 -2.04 22.74 -12.87
CA LEU A 326 -1.04 23.74 -12.47
C LEU A 326 -1.01 24.97 -13.38
N ASN A 327 -1.74 24.93 -14.49
CA ASN A 327 -1.71 25.99 -15.51
C ASN A 327 -2.36 27.32 -15.09
N ASN A 328 -2.89 27.41 -13.87
CA ASN A 328 -3.55 28.64 -13.39
C ASN A 328 -2.86 29.34 -12.21
N VAL A 329 -1.68 28.88 -11.80
CA VAL A 329 -0.93 29.48 -10.65
C VAL A 329 -0.67 30.98 -10.86
N GLU A 330 -0.37 31.40 -12.07
CA GLU A 330 -0.12 32.81 -12.41
C GLU A 330 -1.42 33.63 -12.36
N ALA A 331 -2.51 33.10 -12.91
CA ALA A 331 -3.81 33.81 -12.89
C ALA A 331 -4.38 33.90 -11.47
N GLU A 332 -4.11 32.91 -10.62
CA GLU A 332 -4.55 32.92 -9.21
C GLU A 332 -3.67 33.83 -8.35
N LYS A 333 -2.38 33.92 -8.59
CA LYS A 333 -1.52 34.93 -7.97
C LYS A 333 -2.02 36.34 -8.25
N GLU A 334 -2.41 36.64 -9.48
CA GLU A 334 -3.00 37.94 -9.82
C GLU A 334 -4.33 38.19 -9.10
N ASN A 335 -5.18 37.18 -8.95
CA ASN A 335 -6.46 37.31 -8.26
C ASN A 335 -6.30 37.46 -6.73
N LEU A 336 -5.35 36.75 -6.13
CA LEU A 336 -4.98 36.90 -4.72
C LEU A 336 -4.41 38.30 -4.42
N LEU A 337 -3.56 38.82 -5.31
CA LEU A 337 -3.00 40.16 -5.16
C LEU A 337 -4.05 41.27 -5.37
N LYS A 338 -5.03 41.07 -6.25
CA LYS A 338 -6.15 41.99 -6.45
C LYS A 338 -7.14 42.02 -5.26
N GLY A 339 -7.21 40.90 -4.49
CA GLY A 339 -8.03 40.82 -3.29
C GLY A 339 -7.37 41.29 -1.99
N ALA A 340 -6.04 41.41 -1.98
CA ALA A 340 -5.28 41.85 -0.81
C ALA A 340 -5.39 43.38 -0.64
N LYS A 341 -6.25 43.86 0.24
CA LYS A 341 -6.18 45.23 0.79
C LYS A 341 -4.94 45.28 1.69
N ILE A 342 -3.91 45.97 1.27
CA ILE A 342 -2.81 46.38 2.16
C ILE A 342 -3.44 47.40 3.11
N ILE A 343 -3.67 47.02 4.36
CA ILE A 343 -3.98 47.96 5.45
C ILE A 343 -2.62 48.46 5.93
N ALA A 344 -2.29 49.70 5.54
CA ALA A 344 -1.09 50.41 6.02
C ALA A 344 -1.38 50.97 7.44
#